data_af4e9b4352b8cecaf0d1798e1d1f292a
#
_entry.id   af4e9b4352b8cecaf0d1798e1d1f292a
#
_cell.length_a   1.000
_cell.length_b   1.000
_cell.length_c   1.000
_cell.angle_alpha   90.00
_cell.angle_beta   90.00
_cell.angle_gamma   90.00
#
_symmetry.space_group_name_H-M   'P 1'
#
loop_
_entity.id
_entity.type
_entity.pdbx_description
1 polymer ?
#
loop_
_entity_poly.entity_id
_entity_poly.type
_entity_poly.pdbx_seq_one_letter_code
_entity_poly.pdbx_strand_id
1 'polypeptide(L)'
;IKTGLHYHVPCYLHQIPRLCRDYLKIDTVLTTVSPMDGAGFFSFGTANDYISTAARHCGRLVVEVNDRMPRVYGDSLLHVSEVDAIVENSVPLLEMRPPPPRPEDEVIGPLLAGLIPDGATIQLGIGGLPNAVTRYLSGHRDIGVHSELMTTGMIDLIEKGVINGRKKTLHP
;
A
#
# COMPACT_ATOMS: atom_id res chain seq x y z
N ILE A 1 7.55 -20.67 -13.26
CA ILE A 1 9.01 -20.90 -13.40
C ILE A 1 9.33 -22.12 -14.30
N LYS A 2 8.31 -22.83 -14.80
CA LYS A 2 8.52 -24.05 -15.62
C LYS A 2 8.98 -23.80 -17.07
N THR A 3 9.03 -22.57 -17.54
CA THR A 3 9.30 -22.23 -18.96
C THR A 3 10.72 -21.75 -19.23
N GLY A 4 11.59 -21.62 -18.21
CA GLY A 4 12.96 -21.12 -18.39
C GLY A 4 13.07 -19.64 -18.83
N LEU A 5 11.93 -18.92 -18.89
CA LEU A 5 11.85 -17.53 -19.34
C LEU A 5 11.94 -16.50 -18.20
N HIS A 6 12.19 -16.96 -16.97
CA HIS A 6 12.21 -16.09 -15.78
C HIS A 6 13.55 -16.19 -15.09
N TYR A 7 14.10 -15.03 -14.73
CA TYR A 7 15.24 -14.93 -13.84
C TYR A 7 14.71 -14.57 -12.43
N HIS A 8 15.02 -15.41 -11.45
CA HIS A 8 14.71 -15.12 -10.07
C HIS A 8 15.89 -14.41 -9.41
N VAL A 9 15.67 -13.19 -8.94
CA VAL A 9 16.65 -12.43 -8.17
C VAL A 9 16.16 -12.39 -6.72
N PRO A 10 16.72 -13.21 -5.83
CA PRO A 10 16.31 -13.23 -4.42
C PRO A 10 16.76 -11.93 -3.73
N CYS A 11 15.81 -11.18 -3.21
CA CYS A 11 16.07 -9.98 -2.39
C CYS A 11 14.90 -9.74 -1.44
N TYR A 12 15.13 -8.98 -0.37
CA TYR A 12 14.04 -8.49 0.48
C TYR A 12 13.27 -7.37 -0.21
N LEU A 13 11.98 -7.21 0.11
CA LEU A 13 11.12 -6.20 -0.50
C LEU A 13 11.72 -4.78 -0.39
N HIS A 14 12.26 -4.42 0.77
CA HIS A 14 12.91 -3.12 1.00
C HIS A 14 14.19 -2.88 0.17
N GLN A 15 14.75 -3.93 -0.44
CA GLN A 15 15.92 -3.82 -1.31
C GLN A 15 15.56 -3.61 -2.78
N ILE A 16 14.30 -3.82 -3.17
CA ILE A 16 13.86 -3.67 -4.56
C ILE A 16 14.08 -2.25 -5.08
N PRO A 17 13.78 -1.16 -4.35
CA PRO A 17 14.10 0.20 -4.82
C PRO A 17 15.56 0.38 -5.20
N ARG A 18 16.47 -0.14 -4.37
CA ARG A 18 17.90 -0.12 -4.65
C ARG A 18 18.26 -0.97 -5.86
N LEU A 19 17.65 -2.16 -5.98
CA LEU A 19 17.84 -3.04 -7.13
C LEU A 19 17.44 -2.34 -8.43
N CYS A 20 16.27 -1.69 -8.46
CA CYS A 20 15.77 -0.94 -9.60
C CYS A 20 16.69 0.23 -9.96
N ARG A 21 17.17 0.98 -8.98
CA ARG A 21 17.97 2.18 -9.18
C ARG A 21 19.41 1.86 -9.59
N ASP A 22 20.07 0.91 -8.91
CA ASP A 22 21.52 0.75 -8.98
C ASP A 22 21.96 -0.42 -9.89
N TYR A 23 21.12 -1.42 -10.07
CA TYR A 23 21.53 -2.67 -10.73
C TYR A 23 20.72 -3.03 -11.97
N LEU A 24 19.41 -2.79 -11.96
CA LEU A 24 18.58 -3.06 -13.13
C LEU A 24 18.59 -1.84 -14.06
N LYS A 25 18.92 -2.09 -15.31
CA LYS A 25 18.78 -1.08 -16.37
C LYS A 25 17.34 -1.15 -16.89
N ILE A 26 16.44 -0.46 -16.22
CA ILE A 26 15.03 -0.42 -16.60
C ILE A 26 14.89 0.59 -17.75
N ASP A 27 14.54 0.08 -18.92
CA ASP A 27 14.31 0.93 -20.09
C ASP A 27 12.96 1.64 -19.99
N THR A 28 11.89 0.89 -19.74
CA THR A 28 10.54 1.44 -19.72
C THR A 28 9.77 0.94 -18.48
N VAL A 29 9.09 1.85 -17.80
CA VAL A 29 8.12 1.54 -16.74
C VAL A 29 6.73 1.86 -17.23
N LEU A 30 5.81 0.91 -17.02
CA LEU A 30 4.37 1.07 -17.19
C LEU A 30 3.73 0.99 -15.81
N THR A 31 2.95 1.99 -15.41
CA THR A 31 2.27 2.00 -14.11
C THR A 31 0.91 2.68 -14.19
N THR A 32 -0.03 2.19 -13.38
CA THR A 32 -1.34 2.81 -13.24
C THR A 32 -1.29 3.92 -12.19
N VAL A 33 -1.91 5.05 -12.47
CA VAL A 33 -1.96 6.23 -11.59
C VAL A 33 -3.38 6.76 -11.48
N SER A 34 -3.63 7.59 -10.45
CA SER A 34 -4.89 8.33 -10.32
C SER A 34 -5.03 9.38 -11.42
N PRO A 35 -6.22 9.96 -11.63
CA PRO A 35 -6.38 11.18 -12.42
C PRO A 35 -5.47 12.30 -11.92
N MET A 36 -5.01 13.14 -12.83
CA MET A 36 -4.19 14.31 -12.55
C MET A 36 -5.01 15.38 -11.83
N ASP A 37 -4.43 16.06 -10.87
CA ASP A 37 -5.04 17.21 -10.22
C ASP A 37 -4.77 18.52 -10.99
N GLY A 38 -5.39 19.61 -10.50
CA GLY A 38 -5.25 20.94 -11.11
C GLY A 38 -3.83 21.53 -11.04
N ALA A 39 -2.92 20.94 -10.26
CA ALA A 39 -1.51 21.31 -10.15
C ALA A 39 -0.58 20.42 -11.00
N GLY A 40 -1.13 19.48 -11.76
CA GLY A 40 -0.36 18.62 -12.65
C GLY A 40 0.19 17.35 -11.99
N PHE A 41 -0.33 16.94 -10.85
CA PHE A 41 0.14 15.75 -10.15
C PHE A 41 -0.83 14.56 -10.30
N PHE A 42 -0.28 13.43 -10.65
CA PHE A 42 -0.87 12.10 -10.47
C PHE A 42 -0.51 11.55 -9.08
N SER A 43 -1.19 10.50 -8.65
CA SER A 43 -0.79 9.68 -7.50
C SER A 43 -0.56 8.24 -7.94
N PHE A 44 0.49 7.59 -7.42
CA PHE A 44 0.70 6.16 -7.62
C PHE A 44 -0.39 5.30 -6.96
N GLY A 45 -1.24 5.92 -6.13
CA GLY A 45 -2.40 5.27 -5.53
C GLY A 45 -2.00 4.11 -4.62
N THR A 46 -2.59 2.94 -4.87
CA THR A 46 -2.40 1.74 -4.04
C THR A 46 -1.06 1.03 -4.27
N ALA A 47 -0.24 1.46 -5.23
CA ALA A 47 0.98 0.76 -5.65
C ALA A 47 2.20 1.68 -5.58
N ASN A 48 2.44 2.31 -4.44
CA ASN A 48 3.61 3.16 -4.21
C ASN A 48 4.68 2.46 -3.35
N ASP A 49 5.04 1.25 -3.70
CA ASP A 49 6.11 0.50 -3.06
C ASP A 49 7.48 0.83 -3.68
N TYR A 50 7.98 -0.02 -4.55
CA TYR A 50 9.20 0.22 -5.34
C TYR A 50 8.94 0.94 -6.67
N ILE A 51 7.66 1.06 -7.09
CA ILE A 51 7.28 1.62 -8.40
C ILE A 51 7.70 3.08 -8.53
N SER A 52 7.55 3.90 -7.49
CA SER A 52 7.98 5.31 -7.53
C SER A 52 9.49 5.44 -7.76
N THR A 53 10.29 4.54 -7.20
CA THR A 53 11.74 4.52 -7.47
C THR A 53 12.04 4.05 -8.89
N ALA A 54 11.38 2.99 -9.35
CA ALA A 54 11.55 2.49 -10.71
C ALA A 54 11.15 3.55 -11.75
N ALA A 55 10.01 4.22 -11.56
CA ALA A 55 9.51 5.27 -12.44
C ALA A 55 10.48 6.45 -12.60
N ARG A 56 11.16 6.83 -11.51
CA ARG A 56 12.11 7.95 -11.52
C ARG A 56 13.52 7.59 -12.02
N HIS A 57 13.78 6.30 -12.27
CA HIS A 57 15.09 5.80 -12.70
C HIS A 57 15.03 4.97 -13.99
N CYS A 58 13.90 4.99 -14.69
CA CYS A 58 13.77 4.35 -15.99
C CYS A 58 14.14 5.30 -17.14
N GLY A 59 14.35 4.72 -18.32
CA GLY A 59 14.59 5.51 -19.53
C GLY A 59 13.31 6.13 -20.10
N ARG A 60 12.15 5.52 -19.85
CA ARG A 60 10.83 6.00 -20.30
C ARG A 60 9.76 5.63 -19.31
N LEU A 61 8.91 6.60 -18.96
CA LEU A 61 7.77 6.40 -18.09
C LEU A 61 6.46 6.57 -18.84
N VAL A 62 5.66 5.51 -18.86
CA VAL A 62 4.30 5.52 -19.41
C VAL A 62 3.32 5.31 -18.27
N VAL A 63 2.34 6.17 -18.14
CA VAL A 63 1.30 6.03 -17.13
C VAL A 63 -0.05 5.69 -17.74
N GLU A 64 -0.73 4.73 -17.13
CA GLU A 64 -2.13 4.44 -17.35
C GLU A 64 -2.95 5.21 -16.32
N VAL A 65 -3.68 6.22 -16.77
CA VAL A 65 -4.58 7.00 -15.91
C VAL A 65 -5.89 6.25 -15.74
N ASN A 66 -6.23 5.93 -14.50
CA ASN A 66 -7.44 5.20 -14.15
C ASN A 66 -8.24 5.98 -13.10
N ASP A 67 -9.49 6.32 -13.40
CA ASP A 67 -10.39 7.06 -12.50
C ASP A 67 -10.79 6.25 -11.26
N ARG A 68 -10.56 4.93 -11.28
CA ARG A 68 -10.76 4.05 -10.13
C ARG A 68 -9.56 3.96 -9.20
N MET A 69 -8.41 4.49 -9.62
CA MET A 69 -7.22 4.53 -8.77
C MET A 69 -7.40 5.60 -7.68
N PRO A 70 -7.40 5.25 -6.39
CA PRO A 70 -7.54 6.23 -5.32
C PRO A 70 -6.33 7.15 -5.28
N ARG A 71 -6.56 8.41 -4.94
CA ARG A 71 -5.48 9.36 -4.69
C ARG A 71 -4.93 9.15 -3.29
N VAL A 72 -3.63 8.93 -3.21
CA VAL A 72 -2.87 8.80 -1.95
C VAL A 72 -1.90 9.97 -1.86
N TYR A 73 -1.76 10.55 -0.67
CA TYR A 73 -0.90 11.70 -0.39
C TYR A 73 0.49 11.27 0.10
N GLY A 74 1.34 12.26 0.41
CA GLY A 74 2.73 12.03 0.81
C GLY A 74 3.62 11.82 -0.41
N ASP A 75 4.64 10.97 -0.30
CA ASP A 75 5.61 10.72 -1.37
C ASP A 75 5.06 9.87 -2.53
N SER A 76 3.73 9.80 -2.64
CA SER A 76 3.00 9.05 -3.68
C SER A 76 2.68 9.89 -4.93
N LEU A 77 3.18 11.09 -5.04
CA LEU A 77 2.85 12.01 -6.12
C LEU A 77 3.88 11.96 -7.26
N LEU A 78 3.39 12.09 -8.49
CA LEU A 78 4.15 12.12 -9.73
C LEU A 78 3.69 13.32 -10.57
N HIS A 79 4.60 14.24 -10.88
CA HIS A 79 4.24 15.40 -11.73
C HIS A 79 4.23 15.01 -13.20
N VAL A 80 3.34 15.61 -13.99
CA VAL A 80 3.17 15.32 -15.41
C VAL A 80 4.45 15.54 -16.23
N SER A 81 5.33 16.43 -15.80
CA SER A 81 6.62 16.66 -16.47
C SER A 81 7.62 15.50 -16.34
N GLU A 82 7.35 14.54 -15.47
CA GLU A 82 8.17 13.32 -15.30
C GLU A 82 7.68 12.17 -16.21
N VAL A 83 6.59 12.37 -16.98
CA VAL A 83 5.90 11.33 -17.73
C VAL A 83 6.12 11.51 -19.23
N ASP A 84 6.56 10.44 -19.91
CA ASP A 84 6.78 10.46 -21.37
C ASP A 84 5.52 10.21 -22.18
N ALA A 85 4.59 9.39 -21.66
CA ALA A 85 3.32 9.10 -22.33
C ALA A 85 2.21 8.78 -21.34
N ILE A 86 1.00 9.18 -21.70
CA ILE A 86 -0.22 9.00 -20.91
C ILE A 86 -1.21 8.18 -21.73
N VAL A 87 -1.80 7.17 -21.10
CA VAL A 87 -2.88 6.36 -21.64
C VAL A 87 -4.05 6.42 -20.67
N GLU A 88 -5.22 6.77 -21.14
CA GLU A 88 -6.45 6.77 -20.34
C GLU A 88 -7.12 5.38 -20.45
N ASN A 89 -7.33 4.71 -19.31
CA ASN A 89 -7.99 3.41 -19.25
C ASN A 89 -8.68 3.22 -17.90
N SER A 90 -9.94 3.60 -17.82
CA SER A 90 -10.76 3.51 -16.61
C SER A 90 -11.42 2.13 -16.50
N VAL A 91 -10.78 1.24 -15.78
CA VAL A 91 -11.27 -0.11 -15.48
C VAL A 91 -11.28 -0.36 -13.97
N PRO A 92 -12.14 -1.26 -13.46
CA PRO A 92 -12.11 -1.65 -12.06
C PRO A 92 -10.73 -2.17 -11.66
N LEU A 93 -10.23 -1.72 -10.50
CA LEU A 93 -8.99 -2.27 -9.95
C LEU A 93 -9.21 -3.72 -9.50
N LEU A 94 -8.13 -4.50 -9.52
CA LEU A 94 -8.18 -5.87 -9.00
C LEU A 94 -8.43 -5.84 -7.49
N GLU A 95 -9.51 -6.49 -7.06
CA GLU A 95 -9.88 -6.62 -5.66
C GLU A 95 -9.40 -7.96 -5.10
N MET A 96 -8.72 -7.92 -3.96
CA MET A 96 -8.37 -9.11 -3.21
C MET A 96 -9.21 -9.16 -1.93
N ARG A 97 -10.21 -10.04 -1.92
CA ARG A 97 -11.06 -10.23 -0.74
C ARG A 97 -10.27 -10.94 0.36
N PRO A 98 -10.34 -10.45 1.61
CA PRO A 98 -9.71 -11.15 2.72
C PRO A 98 -10.33 -12.55 2.87
N PRO A 99 -9.54 -13.58 3.21
CA PRO A 99 -10.06 -14.90 3.48
C PRO A 99 -10.98 -14.84 4.72
N PRO A 100 -11.98 -15.74 4.80
CA PRO A 100 -12.80 -15.84 5.99
C PRO A 100 -11.93 -16.18 7.20
N PRO A 101 -12.29 -15.69 8.41
CA PRO A 101 -11.55 -16.01 9.62
C PRO A 101 -11.63 -17.51 9.92
N ARG A 102 -10.53 -18.07 10.42
CA ARG A 102 -10.48 -19.46 10.89
C ARG A 102 -10.83 -19.51 12.38
N PRO A 103 -11.22 -20.70 12.89
CA PRO A 103 -11.50 -20.86 14.33
C PRO A 103 -10.35 -20.39 15.24
N GLU A 104 -9.11 -20.60 14.84
CA GLU A 104 -7.93 -20.15 15.59
C GLU A 104 -7.84 -18.62 15.66
N ASP A 105 -8.25 -17.93 14.61
CA ASP A 105 -8.22 -16.46 14.54
C ASP A 105 -9.19 -15.84 15.57
N GLU A 106 -10.31 -16.54 15.87
CA GLU A 106 -11.29 -16.12 16.88
C GLU A 106 -10.77 -16.28 18.32
N VAL A 107 -9.83 -17.19 18.54
CA VAL A 107 -9.18 -17.39 19.84
C VAL A 107 -8.01 -16.44 20.00
N ILE A 108 -7.18 -16.31 18.98
CA ILE A 108 -5.95 -15.50 19.03
C ILE A 108 -6.25 -13.99 18.98
N GLY A 109 -7.26 -13.60 18.20
CA GLY A 109 -7.63 -12.20 18.00
C GLY A 109 -7.84 -11.41 19.29
N PRO A 110 -8.73 -11.85 20.21
CA PRO A 110 -8.93 -11.14 21.48
C PRO A 110 -7.73 -11.16 22.40
N LEU A 111 -6.90 -12.23 22.38
CA LEU A 111 -5.66 -12.29 23.16
C LEU A 111 -4.67 -11.23 22.70
N LEU A 112 -4.47 -11.10 21.38
CA LEU A 112 -3.59 -10.07 20.82
C LEU A 112 -4.14 -8.66 21.08
N ALA A 113 -5.43 -8.45 20.90
CA ALA A 113 -6.06 -7.14 21.19
C ALA A 113 -5.84 -6.73 22.65
N GLY A 114 -5.94 -7.67 23.59
CA GLY A 114 -5.69 -7.41 25.01
C GLY A 114 -4.24 -7.00 25.35
N LEU A 115 -3.30 -7.23 24.46
CA LEU A 115 -1.89 -6.81 24.62
C LEU A 115 -1.62 -5.41 24.05
N ILE A 116 -2.56 -4.84 23.32
CA ILE A 116 -2.40 -3.53 22.65
C ILE A 116 -2.97 -2.44 23.56
N PRO A 117 -2.16 -1.53 24.11
CA PRO A 117 -2.67 -0.43 24.91
C PRO A 117 -3.29 0.67 24.05
N ASP A 118 -4.16 1.48 24.65
CA ASP A 118 -4.64 2.71 24.04
C ASP A 118 -3.47 3.63 23.67
N GLY A 119 -3.53 4.25 22.50
CA GLY A 119 -2.48 5.11 21.97
C GLY A 119 -1.30 4.38 21.34
N ALA A 120 -1.34 3.04 21.25
CA ALA A 120 -0.31 2.27 20.55
C ALA A 120 -0.29 2.59 19.04
N THR A 121 0.89 2.53 18.45
CA THR A 121 1.05 2.50 16.99
C THR A 121 1.30 1.07 16.56
N ILE A 122 0.44 0.53 15.69
CA ILE A 122 0.46 -0.86 15.28
C ILE A 122 0.86 -1.04 13.83
N GLN A 123 1.45 -2.19 13.52
CA GLN A 123 1.61 -2.72 12.17
C GLN A 123 0.75 -3.98 12.06
N LEU A 124 0.00 -4.10 10.97
CA LEU A 124 -0.79 -5.28 10.65
C LEU A 124 -0.30 -5.89 9.35
N GLY A 125 0.00 -7.18 9.38
CA GLY A 125 0.39 -7.93 8.19
C GLY A 125 -0.80 -8.32 7.31
N ILE A 126 -0.51 -9.11 6.28
CA ILE A 126 -1.51 -9.66 5.36
C ILE A 126 -2.02 -11.00 5.92
N GLY A 127 -3.33 -11.23 5.82
CA GLY A 127 -3.92 -12.52 6.13
C GLY A 127 -5.15 -12.47 7.02
N GLY A 128 -5.69 -13.65 7.33
CA GLY A 128 -6.91 -13.81 8.12
C GLY A 128 -6.75 -13.30 9.55
N LEU A 129 -5.67 -13.69 10.23
CA LEU A 129 -5.42 -13.30 11.61
C LEU A 129 -5.25 -11.78 11.81
N PRO A 130 -4.45 -11.03 11.03
CA PRO A 130 -4.39 -9.57 11.15
C PRO A 130 -5.75 -8.90 10.99
N ASN A 131 -6.56 -9.35 10.02
CA ASN A 131 -7.92 -8.84 9.86
C ASN A 131 -8.85 -9.25 11.02
N ALA A 132 -8.67 -10.44 11.61
CA ALA A 132 -9.44 -10.86 12.77
C ALA A 132 -9.14 -9.96 13.99
N VAL A 133 -7.89 -9.62 14.25
CA VAL A 133 -7.49 -8.75 15.37
C VAL A 133 -8.20 -7.40 15.31
N THR A 134 -8.35 -6.78 14.13
CA THR A 134 -9.01 -5.47 14.01
C THR A 134 -10.42 -5.44 14.57
N ARG A 135 -11.16 -6.56 14.50
CA ARG A 135 -12.53 -6.66 15.05
C ARG A 135 -12.57 -6.51 16.57
N TYR A 136 -11.49 -6.88 17.25
CA TYR A 136 -11.37 -6.81 18.72
C TYR A 136 -10.78 -5.49 19.22
N LEU A 137 -10.34 -4.60 18.30
CA LEU A 137 -9.79 -3.29 18.65
C LEU A 137 -10.84 -2.18 18.74
N SER A 138 -12.11 -2.47 18.48
CA SER A 138 -13.19 -1.45 18.45
C SER A 138 -13.40 -0.72 19.79
N GLY A 139 -12.96 -1.28 20.91
CA GLY A 139 -13.00 -0.66 22.22
C GLY A 139 -11.78 0.19 22.58
N HIS A 140 -10.75 0.20 21.74
CA HIS A 140 -9.50 0.95 21.96
C HIS A 140 -9.65 2.41 21.54
N ARG A 141 -8.67 3.24 21.95
CA ARG A 141 -8.64 4.68 21.67
C ARG A 141 -7.27 5.11 21.18
N ASP A 142 -7.28 6.12 20.30
CA ASP A 142 -6.08 6.82 19.82
C ASP A 142 -5.02 5.88 19.20
N ILE A 143 -5.45 4.81 18.55
CA ILE A 143 -4.55 3.90 17.85
C ILE A 143 -3.93 4.61 16.65
N GLY A 144 -2.62 4.47 16.49
CA GLY A 144 -1.87 4.85 15.29
C GLY A 144 -1.60 3.62 14.42
N VAL A 145 -1.38 3.85 13.13
CA VAL A 145 -0.96 2.81 12.19
C VAL A 145 0.33 3.21 11.51
N HIS A 146 1.30 2.28 11.52
CA HIS A 146 2.51 2.38 10.71
C HIS A 146 2.72 1.02 10.05
N SER A 147 2.18 0.86 8.85
CA SER A 147 2.07 -0.44 8.18
C SER A 147 2.28 -0.30 6.68
N GLU A 148 2.79 -1.34 6.06
CA GLU A 148 2.93 -1.44 4.61
C GLU A 148 1.58 -1.40 3.89
N LEU A 149 0.57 -2.04 4.48
CA LEU A 149 -0.75 -2.17 3.86
C LEU A 149 -1.84 -1.61 4.77
N MET A 150 -2.90 -1.11 4.13
CA MET A 150 -4.16 -0.77 4.77
C MET A 150 -5.18 -1.87 4.48
N THR A 151 -5.72 -2.48 5.53
CA THR A 151 -6.73 -3.55 5.42
C THR A 151 -8.13 -3.00 5.63
N THR A 152 -9.15 -3.74 5.18
CA THR A 152 -10.56 -3.36 5.38
C THR A 152 -10.88 -3.14 6.87
N GLY A 153 -10.37 -4.00 7.75
CA GLY A 153 -10.60 -3.84 9.19
C GLY A 153 -9.97 -2.57 9.78
N MET A 154 -8.87 -2.06 9.21
CA MET A 154 -8.32 -0.75 9.61
C MET A 154 -9.25 0.38 9.18
N ILE A 155 -9.85 0.31 7.99
CA ILE A 155 -10.80 1.33 7.51
C ILE A 155 -11.99 1.42 8.46
N ASP A 156 -12.57 0.29 8.85
CA ASP A 156 -13.67 0.25 9.82
C ASP A 156 -13.30 0.91 11.16
N LEU A 157 -12.06 0.72 11.63
CA LEU A 157 -11.56 1.33 12.86
C LEU A 157 -11.29 2.84 12.70
N ILE A 158 -10.89 3.30 11.51
CA ILE A 158 -10.74 4.73 11.20
C ILE A 158 -12.12 5.41 11.21
N GLU A 159 -13.11 4.82 10.56
CA GLU A 159 -14.48 5.34 10.52
C GLU A 159 -15.12 5.43 11.91
N LYS A 160 -14.76 4.48 12.80
CA LYS A 160 -15.16 4.50 14.22
C LYS A 160 -14.36 5.46 15.08
N GLY A 161 -13.32 6.13 14.56
CA GLY A 161 -12.45 7.05 15.30
C GLY A 161 -11.48 6.36 16.26
N VAL A 162 -11.37 5.03 16.23
CA VAL A 162 -10.41 4.24 17.02
C VAL A 162 -8.99 4.47 16.51
N ILE A 163 -8.79 4.37 15.19
CA ILE A 163 -7.54 4.73 14.52
C ILE A 163 -7.65 6.20 14.10
N ASN A 164 -6.84 7.06 14.71
CA ASN A 164 -6.82 8.49 14.42
C ASN A 164 -5.41 9.11 14.37
N GLY A 165 -4.39 8.33 14.68
CA GLY A 165 -2.98 8.75 14.59
C GLY A 165 -2.54 9.82 15.58
N ARG A 166 -3.41 10.33 16.47
CA ARG A 166 -3.13 11.48 17.34
C ARG A 166 -1.89 11.33 18.22
N LYS A 167 -1.53 10.11 18.59
CA LYS A 167 -0.36 9.81 19.43
C LYS A 167 0.82 9.25 18.63
N LYS A 168 0.68 9.19 17.33
CA LYS A 168 1.75 8.74 16.45
C LYS A 168 2.85 9.79 16.39
N THR A 169 4.12 9.38 16.53
CA THR A 169 5.28 10.27 16.59
C THR A 169 6.03 10.36 15.25
N LEU A 170 5.91 9.35 14.39
CA LEU A 170 6.52 9.29 13.07
C LEU A 170 5.42 9.35 12.01
N HIS A 171 5.50 10.30 11.09
CA HIS A 171 4.47 10.56 10.08
C HIS A 171 3.06 10.62 10.70
N PRO A 172 2.80 11.58 11.58
CA PRO A 172 1.51 11.75 12.26
C PRO A 172 0.38 12.10 11.28
#